data_0ed3d4fe4e8db57093d7381c57e9ce1b
#
_entry.id   0ed3d4fe4e8db57093d7381c57e9ce1b
#
_cell.length_a   1.000
_cell.length_b   1.000
_cell.length_c   1.000
_cell.angle_alpha   90.00
_cell.angle_beta   90.00
_cell.angle_gamma   90.00
#
_symmetry.space_group_name_H-M   'P 1'
#
loop_
_entity.id
_entity.type
_entity.pdbx_description
1 polymer ?
#
loop_
_entity_poly.entity_id
_entity_poly.type
_entity_poly.pdbx_seq_one_letter_code
_entity_poly.pdbx_strand_id
1 'polypeptide(L)'
;MVTWLHNNRDIGAEPSDKFLMIDNNGLKIQRISKKNEGVYRCEGRVEARGEIDFRDITVIVNVPPVIHVSKRSANATADRQESVMLMCTATGSPEPNISWYRNGRLIEEEDKYSLKTSTELTIRNIVREDTGSYICRATNKAGSVEEQLSIKVFVPPHITLLKNETATENGRVVITCDADGDPTPAIFWSRTGNGSSFIEEEKILGGRIEVRRQKGKSSLHIRNIEPSDAGAYHCEATSPIGRDQKSMHLDIQYAPKFLSNQVTYYSWEGNSVNISCDVTANPQASIHWRKEGVVLSDLNKSDISIYKKGTKILLEITPTVDSDFGSYNCTASNQIGTRSQEFTLIQAAVPSRPYGLRVLAVSQTIARISFTKPDSHGGVPIHHYQVEVNEADSGDWKTVNSNGSQTHVVLINLKPNSTYQFRVAAVNGKGQGEHSQMETFQTLPVQEPSPPTVQGHSGNGKNYKLVVTKQDDGGSPILKYVLKYRTKDKEEEWMQKIAQGSKDSIILDELQWDMRYEVKITAVNKLGPSEPTFYEFTMPPKPNTIAKGSGLKPSPQPLIAHFTFVCAIGFTWLLS
;
A
#
# COMPACT_ATOMS: atom_id res chain seq x y z
N MET A 1 -4.13 89.36 -66.38
CA MET A 1 -3.80 88.91 -65.05
C MET A 1 -4.02 87.38 -64.96
N VAL A 2 -3.06 86.64 -64.39
CA VAL A 2 -3.20 85.20 -64.22
C VAL A 2 -3.48 84.91 -62.73
N THR A 3 -4.53 84.10 -62.40
CA THR A 3 -4.92 83.68 -61.05
C THR A 3 -4.86 82.15 -61.03
N TRP A 4 -4.45 81.58 -59.86
CA TRP A 4 -4.45 80.18 -59.64
C TRP A 4 -5.50 79.82 -58.58
N LEU A 5 -6.33 78.79 -58.86
CA LEU A 5 -7.30 78.23 -57.92
C LEU A 5 -6.96 76.81 -57.64
N HIS A 6 -7.15 76.38 -56.41
CA HIS A 6 -7.09 74.99 -55.99
C HIS A 6 -8.49 74.49 -55.48
N ASN A 7 -9.05 73.55 -56.19
CA ASN A 7 -10.42 73.05 -55.92
C ASN A 7 -11.47 74.23 -55.83
N ASN A 8 -11.33 75.13 -56.87
CA ASN A 8 -12.19 76.36 -57.05
C ASN A 8 -12.00 77.43 -55.96
N ARG A 9 -10.98 77.38 -55.10
CA ARG A 9 -10.57 78.46 -54.19
C ARG A 9 -9.32 79.17 -54.68
N ASP A 10 -9.37 80.47 -54.65
CA ASP A 10 -8.26 81.33 -55.01
C ASP A 10 -7.14 81.13 -53.96
N ILE A 11 -5.92 80.70 -54.47
CA ILE A 11 -4.76 80.51 -53.65
C ILE A 11 -3.83 81.69 -53.56
N GLY A 12 -4.09 82.76 -54.38
CA GLY A 12 -3.37 84.00 -54.32
C GLY A 12 -3.98 85.03 -53.34
N ALA A 13 -5.16 84.74 -52.74
CA ALA A 13 -5.85 85.59 -51.84
C ALA A 13 -5.27 85.73 -50.44
N GLU A 14 -4.46 84.75 -50.01
CA GLU A 14 -3.71 84.74 -48.74
C GLU A 14 -2.21 84.45 -48.97
N PRO A 15 -1.28 85.27 -48.47
CA PRO A 15 0.14 85.01 -48.58
C PRO A 15 0.47 83.71 -47.82
N SER A 16 0.97 82.70 -48.55
CA SER A 16 1.35 81.46 -47.90
C SER A 16 2.73 81.06 -48.43
N ASP A 17 3.66 80.71 -47.52
CA ASP A 17 4.98 80.16 -47.85
C ASP A 17 4.90 78.84 -48.64
N LYS A 18 3.73 78.31 -48.82
CA LYS A 18 3.48 77.03 -49.48
C LYS A 18 3.25 77.16 -50.98
N PHE A 19 2.59 78.23 -51.43
CA PHE A 19 2.28 78.52 -52.83
C PHE A 19 3.06 79.70 -53.26
N LEU A 20 4.03 79.50 -54.16
CA LEU A 20 4.88 80.57 -54.68
C LEU A 20 4.62 80.76 -56.17
N MET A 21 4.28 82.00 -56.54
CA MET A 21 4.26 82.38 -57.95
C MET A 21 5.66 82.54 -58.45
N ILE A 22 5.99 81.87 -59.54
CA ILE A 22 7.31 81.94 -60.21
C ILE A 22 7.16 82.69 -61.51
N ASP A 23 8.37 83.04 -62.15
CA ASP A 23 8.43 83.71 -63.42
C ASP A 23 7.56 83.00 -64.48
N ASN A 24 7.00 83.75 -65.42
CA ASN A 24 6.05 83.27 -66.42
C ASN A 24 4.71 82.74 -65.89
N ASN A 25 4.24 83.31 -64.80
CA ASN A 25 2.96 82.94 -64.16
C ASN A 25 2.82 81.52 -63.72
N GLY A 26 3.93 80.79 -63.44
CA GLY A 26 3.95 79.45 -62.94
C GLY A 26 3.64 79.39 -61.45
N LEU A 27 3.02 78.28 -60.94
CA LEU A 27 2.74 78.02 -59.54
C LEU A 27 3.73 76.94 -59.04
N LYS A 28 4.52 77.30 -58.04
CA LYS A 28 5.37 76.34 -57.32
C LYS A 28 4.73 75.97 -55.97
N ILE A 29 4.44 74.68 -55.74
CA ILE A 29 3.92 74.15 -54.48
C ILE A 29 5.11 73.64 -53.71
N GLN A 30 5.40 74.22 -52.56
CA GLN A 30 6.44 73.77 -51.62
C GLN A 30 5.91 72.78 -50.59
N ARG A 31 6.77 71.83 -50.19
CA ARG A 31 6.41 70.81 -49.13
C ARG A 31 5.05 70.19 -49.42
N ILE A 32 4.90 69.63 -50.63
CA ILE A 32 3.64 69.05 -51.07
C ILE A 32 3.20 67.93 -50.13
N SER A 33 1.90 67.88 -49.75
CA SER A 33 1.28 66.87 -48.91
C SER A 33 -0.06 66.47 -49.52
N LYS A 34 -0.69 65.40 -49.02
CA LYS A 34 -1.96 64.88 -49.52
C LYS A 34 -3.06 65.94 -49.57
N LYS A 35 -3.03 66.94 -48.68
CA LYS A 35 -3.98 68.07 -48.64
C LYS A 35 -3.86 68.97 -49.89
N ASN A 36 -2.78 68.86 -50.63
CA ASN A 36 -2.57 69.63 -51.84
C ASN A 36 -2.96 68.90 -53.14
N GLU A 37 -3.57 67.74 -52.98
CA GLU A 37 -4.14 66.99 -54.10
C GLU A 37 -5.40 67.69 -54.57
N GLY A 38 -5.64 67.63 -55.85
CA GLY A 38 -6.85 68.25 -56.41
C GLY A 38 -6.58 68.92 -57.79
N VAL A 39 -7.57 69.62 -58.23
CA VAL A 39 -7.53 70.36 -59.49
C VAL A 39 -7.04 71.80 -59.27
N TYR A 40 -5.91 72.09 -59.89
CA TYR A 40 -5.38 73.43 -59.92
C TYR A 40 -5.77 74.07 -61.29
N ARG A 41 -6.51 75.18 -61.19
CA ARG A 41 -6.94 75.90 -62.37
C ARG A 41 -6.15 77.18 -62.50
N CYS A 42 -5.52 77.32 -63.65
CA CYS A 42 -4.86 78.52 -64.07
C CYS A 42 -5.90 79.34 -64.91
N GLU A 43 -6.33 80.53 -64.46
CA GLU A 43 -7.22 81.39 -65.16
C GLU A 43 -6.48 82.65 -65.68
N GLY A 44 -6.50 82.87 -66.99
CA GLY A 44 -6.01 84.06 -67.61
C GLY A 44 -7.17 85.00 -67.97
N ARG A 45 -7.12 86.21 -67.44
CA ARG A 45 -8.09 87.23 -67.78
C ARG A 45 -7.44 88.28 -68.70
N VAL A 46 -8.08 88.55 -69.86
CA VAL A 46 -7.75 89.65 -70.72
C VAL A 46 -8.65 90.83 -70.38
N GLU A 47 -8.12 91.75 -69.55
CA GLU A 47 -8.94 92.88 -69.00
C GLU A 47 -9.58 93.73 -70.11
N ALA A 48 -8.93 93.91 -71.29
CA ALA A 48 -9.46 94.71 -72.35
C ALA A 48 -10.63 94.06 -73.10
N ARG A 49 -10.94 92.80 -72.95
CA ARG A 49 -12.01 92.08 -73.66
C ARG A 49 -12.99 91.34 -72.74
N GLY A 50 -12.72 91.27 -71.41
CA GLY A 50 -13.53 90.51 -70.46
C GLY A 50 -13.49 89.00 -70.69
N GLU A 51 -12.57 88.52 -71.52
CA GLU A 51 -12.45 87.08 -71.81
C GLU A 51 -11.69 86.39 -70.70
N ILE A 52 -12.17 85.19 -70.30
CA ILE A 52 -11.48 84.33 -69.40
C ILE A 52 -11.17 82.98 -70.10
N ASP A 53 -9.88 82.61 -70.19
CA ASP A 53 -9.51 81.28 -70.59
C ASP A 53 -8.88 80.59 -69.39
N PHE A 54 -9.06 79.26 -69.28
CA PHE A 54 -8.49 78.49 -68.16
C PHE A 54 -7.98 77.13 -68.57
N ARG A 55 -7.00 76.60 -67.79
CA ARG A 55 -6.48 75.27 -67.90
C ARG A 55 -6.51 74.60 -66.53
N ASP A 56 -7.04 73.38 -66.52
CA ASP A 56 -7.04 72.52 -65.36
C ASP A 56 -5.86 71.55 -65.33
N ILE A 57 -5.17 71.49 -64.20
CA ILE A 57 -4.05 70.59 -63.94
C ILE A 57 -4.43 69.75 -62.72
N THR A 58 -4.60 68.45 -62.90
CA THR A 58 -4.84 67.54 -61.79
C THR A 58 -3.52 67.13 -61.12
N VAL A 59 -3.36 67.53 -59.90
CA VAL A 59 -2.18 67.14 -59.09
C VAL A 59 -2.60 65.96 -58.22
N ILE A 60 -1.94 64.80 -58.42
CA ILE A 60 -2.09 63.61 -57.62
C ILE A 60 -0.87 63.52 -56.70
N VAL A 61 -1.10 63.46 -55.42
CA VAL A 61 0.00 63.34 -54.44
C VAL A 61 0.14 61.90 -53.98
N ASN A 62 1.18 61.26 -54.37
CA ASN A 62 1.53 59.91 -53.87
C ASN A 62 2.27 60.04 -52.54
N VAL A 63 1.80 59.31 -51.54
CA VAL A 63 2.38 59.26 -50.20
C VAL A 63 3.01 57.86 -50.02
N PRO A 64 4.29 57.75 -49.65
CA PRO A 64 4.93 56.45 -49.43
C PRO A 64 4.20 55.67 -48.34
N PRO A 65 4.27 54.33 -48.37
CA PRO A 65 3.71 53.48 -47.34
C PRO A 65 4.38 53.72 -45.99
N VAL A 66 3.56 53.65 -44.92
CA VAL A 66 4.01 53.58 -43.52
C VAL A 66 3.35 52.36 -42.90
N ILE A 67 4.17 51.42 -42.44
CA ILE A 67 3.67 50.19 -41.79
C ILE A 67 3.36 50.43 -40.31
N HIS A 68 2.28 49.86 -39.88
CA HIS A 68 1.87 49.77 -38.47
C HIS A 68 1.69 48.33 -38.08
N VAL A 69 2.44 47.87 -37.06
CA VAL A 69 2.37 46.54 -36.49
C VAL A 69 2.06 46.66 -35.00
N SER A 70 1.08 45.89 -34.51
CA SER A 70 0.70 45.88 -33.08
C SER A 70 1.67 45.06 -32.25
N LYS A 71 2.18 43.96 -32.80
CA LYS A 71 3.14 43.06 -32.15
C LYS A 71 4.20 42.59 -33.16
N ARG A 72 5.50 42.74 -32.82
CA ARG A 72 6.63 42.32 -33.67
C ARG A 72 7.05 40.88 -33.45
N SER A 73 6.55 40.23 -32.36
CA SER A 73 6.89 38.85 -32.06
C SER A 73 5.63 38.09 -31.58
N ALA A 74 5.53 36.86 -32.02
CA ALA A 74 4.51 35.90 -31.56
C ALA A 74 5.18 34.62 -31.05
N ASN A 75 4.56 33.99 -30.07
CA ASN A 75 4.96 32.68 -29.51
C ASN A 75 3.89 31.67 -29.84
N ALA A 76 4.30 30.43 -30.12
CA ALA A 76 3.42 29.30 -30.36
C ALA A 76 4.04 28.00 -29.80
N THR A 77 3.25 26.97 -29.69
CA THR A 77 3.71 25.63 -29.26
C THR A 77 3.49 24.64 -30.42
N ALA A 78 4.54 23.92 -30.80
CA ALA A 78 4.44 22.87 -31.81
C ALA A 78 3.53 21.71 -31.33
N ASP A 79 3.01 20.96 -32.29
CA ASP A 79 2.24 19.71 -32.09
C ASP A 79 0.90 19.86 -31.36
N ARG A 80 0.41 21.09 -31.18
CA ARG A 80 -0.91 21.38 -30.58
C ARG A 80 -1.98 21.82 -31.59
N GLN A 81 -1.69 21.66 -32.91
CA GLN A 81 -2.55 22.17 -33.98
C GLN A 81 -2.84 23.67 -33.85
N GLU A 82 -1.97 24.39 -33.16
CA GLU A 82 -2.09 25.85 -33.02
C GLU A 82 -1.85 26.53 -34.33
N SER A 83 -2.44 27.70 -34.51
CA SER A 83 -2.17 28.63 -35.59
C SER A 83 -1.70 29.96 -35.02
N VAL A 84 -0.80 30.62 -35.75
CA VAL A 84 -0.32 31.95 -35.40
C VAL A 84 -0.78 32.94 -36.44
N MET A 85 -1.30 34.07 -36.02
CA MET A 85 -1.73 35.18 -36.85
C MET A 85 -0.75 36.34 -36.64
N LEU A 86 -0.16 36.79 -37.73
CA LEU A 86 0.64 38.00 -37.81
C LEU A 86 -0.20 39.10 -38.49
N MET A 87 -0.19 40.32 -37.92
CA MET A 87 -0.95 41.47 -38.44
C MET A 87 0.00 42.59 -38.86
N CYS A 88 -0.23 43.09 -40.06
CA CYS A 88 0.51 44.22 -40.63
C CYS A 88 -0.46 45.11 -41.38
N THR A 89 -0.55 46.34 -41.00
CA THR A 89 -1.36 47.34 -41.71
C THR A 89 -0.46 48.43 -42.27
N ALA A 90 -0.88 49.08 -43.31
CA ALA A 90 -0.13 50.18 -43.89
C ALA A 90 -1.03 51.33 -44.30
N THR A 91 -0.48 52.52 -44.19
CA THR A 91 -1.12 53.72 -44.67
C THR A 91 -0.27 54.37 -45.77
N GLY A 92 -0.90 54.93 -46.77
CA GLY A 92 -0.20 55.56 -47.90
C GLY A 92 -1.20 56.03 -48.97
N SER A 93 -0.73 56.67 -50.02
CA SER A 93 -1.62 57.07 -51.12
C SER A 93 -0.90 56.89 -52.46
N PRO A 94 -1.41 56.11 -53.39
CA PRO A 94 -2.57 55.21 -53.26
C PRO A 94 -2.43 54.23 -52.11
N GLU A 95 -3.54 53.60 -51.71
CA GLU A 95 -3.54 52.58 -50.65
C GLU A 95 -2.49 51.53 -50.96
N PRO A 96 -1.57 51.22 -50.00
CA PRO A 96 -0.49 50.26 -50.25
C PRO A 96 -1.03 48.83 -50.33
N ASN A 97 -0.46 48.04 -51.23
CA ASN A 97 -0.64 46.62 -51.28
C ASN A 97 0.34 45.94 -50.33
N ILE A 98 -0.11 45.03 -49.49
CA ILE A 98 0.70 44.28 -48.54
C ILE A 98 0.97 42.89 -49.07
N SER A 99 2.25 42.48 -48.98
CA SER A 99 2.71 41.16 -49.34
C SER A 99 3.61 40.60 -48.24
N TRP A 100 3.49 39.31 -48.00
CA TRP A 100 4.26 38.62 -46.96
C TRP A 100 5.40 37.79 -47.56
N TYR A 101 6.55 37.79 -46.89
CA TYR A 101 7.71 37.04 -47.32
C TYR A 101 8.31 36.22 -46.17
N ARG A 102 8.86 35.07 -46.52
CA ARG A 102 9.66 34.23 -45.61
C ARG A 102 10.92 33.76 -46.35
N ASN A 103 12.08 33.94 -45.73
CA ASN A 103 13.38 33.58 -46.34
C ASN A 103 13.54 34.10 -47.78
N GLY A 104 13.07 35.34 -48.05
CA GLY A 104 13.13 35.98 -49.34
C GLY A 104 12.11 35.50 -50.39
N ARG A 105 11.25 34.54 -50.07
CA ARG A 105 10.19 34.03 -50.96
C ARG A 105 8.84 34.63 -50.59
N LEU A 106 8.04 34.96 -51.58
CA LEU A 106 6.65 35.40 -51.40
C LEU A 106 5.83 34.27 -50.81
N ILE A 107 5.03 34.57 -49.79
CA ILE A 107 4.07 33.67 -49.23
C ILE A 107 2.76 33.82 -50.00
N GLU A 108 2.27 32.69 -50.50
CA GLU A 108 0.99 32.59 -51.21
C GLU A 108 -0.03 31.82 -50.34
N GLU A 109 -1.32 31.91 -50.68
CA GLU A 109 -2.37 31.16 -50.02
C GLU A 109 -2.14 29.66 -50.27
N GLU A 110 -1.94 28.89 -49.22
CA GLU A 110 -1.71 27.45 -49.23
C GLU A 110 -2.34 26.82 -47.97
N ASP A 111 -2.38 25.48 -47.86
CA ASP A 111 -2.84 24.79 -46.68
C ASP A 111 -2.12 25.24 -45.39
N LYS A 112 -0.83 25.58 -45.51
CA LYS A 112 0.03 26.05 -44.41
C LYS A 112 -0.20 27.53 -44.10
N TYR A 113 -0.42 28.36 -45.13
CA TYR A 113 -0.53 29.82 -45.01
C TYR A 113 -1.90 30.31 -45.46
N SER A 114 -2.59 31.05 -44.64
CA SER A 114 -3.85 31.69 -45.02
C SER A 114 -3.74 33.20 -45.02
N LEU A 115 -4.13 33.81 -46.12
CA LEU A 115 -4.14 35.23 -46.38
C LEU A 115 -5.58 35.72 -46.59
N LYS A 116 -6.45 35.57 -45.53
CA LYS A 116 -7.87 35.98 -45.60
C LYS A 116 -8.01 37.44 -46.01
N THR A 117 -7.08 38.28 -45.56
CA THR A 117 -6.85 39.64 -46.00
C THR A 117 -5.37 39.83 -46.26
N SER A 118 -4.97 40.78 -47.12
CA SER A 118 -3.56 41.08 -47.32
C SER A 118 -2.83 41.53 -46.04
N THR A 119 -3.60 42.04 -45.06
CA THR A 119 -3.09 42.55 -43.78
C THR A 119 -2.83 41.46 -42.73
N GLU A 120 -3.37 40.23 -42.93
CA GLU A 120 -3.30 39.13 -41.98
C GLU A 120 -2.71 37.88 -42.59
N LEU A 121 -1.60 37.43 -42.01
CA LEU A 121 -0.98 36.14 -42.34
C LEU A 121 -1.25 35.17 -41.19
N THR A 122 -2.04 34.12 -41.45
CA THR A 122 -2.26 33.00 -40.49
C THR A 122 -1.42 31.81 -40.95
N ILE A 123 -0.58 31.30 -40.01
CA ILE A 123 0.24 30.13 -40.21
C ILE A 123 -0.40 28.99 -39.40
N ARG A 124 -0.81 27.91 -40.08
CA ARG A 124 -1.53 26.79 -39.49
C ARG A 124 -0.58 25.65 -39.16
N ASN A 125 -1.01 24.78 -38.20
CA ASN A 125 -0.28 23.57 -37.83
C ASN A 125 1.20 23.88 -37.57
N ILE A 126 1.44 24.72 -36.56
CA ILE A 126 2.75 25.23 -36.21
C ILE A 126 3.70 24.07 -35.85
N VAL A 127 4.87 24.08 -36.49
CA VAL A 127 5.97 23.14 -36.26
C VAL A 127 7.26 23.90 -35.92
N ARG A 128 8.29 23.22 -35.39
CA ARG A 128 9.57 23.82 -34.97
C ARG A 128 10.19 24.70 -36.07
N GLU A 129 10.07 24.25 -37.32
CA GLU A 129 10.64 24.90 -38.50
C GLU A 129 10.00 26.26 -38.83
N ASP A 130 8.82 26.54 -38.26
CA ASP A 130 8.14 27.83 -38.43
C ASP A 130 8.74 28.94 -37.57
N THR A 131 9.67 28.62 -36.69
CA THR A 131 10.48 29.63 -35.99
C THR A 131 11.27 30.45 -37.00
N GLY A 132 11.23 31.75 -36.85
CA GLY A 132 12.03 32.64 -37.69
C GLY A 132 11.36 33.95 -37.99
N SER A 133 11.87 34.63 -39.02
CA SER A 133 11.45 35.98 -39.44
C SER A 133 10.50 35.92 -40.62
N TYR A 134 9.46 36.72 -40.55
CA TYR A 134 8.47 36.97 -41.58
C TYR A 134 8.50 38.45 -41.90
N ILE A 135 8.54 38.81 -43.19
CA ILE A 135 8.62 40.20 -43.64
C ILE A 135 7.26 40.60 -44.22
N CYS A 136 6.70 41.67 -43.67
CA CYS A 136 5.58 42.38 -44.24
C CYS A 136 6.14 43.50 -45.15
N ARG A 137 5.80 43.51 -46.44
CA ARG A 137 6.17 44.55 -47.39
C ARG A 137 4.92 45.26 -47.84
N ALA A 138 4.89 46.57 -47.64
CA ALA A 138 3.85 47.47 -48.18
C ALA A 138 4.38 48.23 -49.36
N THR A 139 3.66 48.20 -50.48
CA THR A 139 4.11 48.84 -51.75
C THR A 139 2.99 49.64 -52.36
N ASN A 140 3.28 50.89 -52.82
CA ASN A 140 2.42 51.69 -53.66
C ASN A 140 3.23 52.42 -54.75
N LYS A 141 2.57 53.29 -55.49
CA LYS A 141 3.29 54.07 -56.58
C LYS A 141 4.39 55.03 -56.07
N ALA A 142 4.36 55.36 -54.76
CA ALA A 142 5.33 56.24 -54.13
C ALA A 142 6.57 55.52 -53.60
N GLY A 143 6.54 54.16 -53.46
CA GLY A 143 7.63 53.36 -52.92
C GLY A 143 7.23 52.08 -52.23
N SER A 144 8.17 51.47 -51.56
CA SER A 144 7.92 50.27 -50.72
C SER A 144 8.65 50.39 -49.39
N VAL A 145 8.09 49.79 -48.36
CA VAL A 145 8.66 49.68 -47.01
C VAL A 145 8.43 48.30 -46.47
N GLU A 146 9.37 47.81 -45.67
CA GLU A 146 9.35 46.49 -45.07
C GLU A 146 9.39 46.59 -43.53
N GLU A 147 8.70 45.65 -42.87
CA GLU A 147 8.78 45.45 -41.43
C GLU A 147 8.96 43.96 -41.13
N GLN A 148 9.87 43.65 -40.22
CA GLN A 148 10.16 42.27 -39.82
C GLN A 148 9.40 41.88 -38.57
N LEU A 149 8.66 40.77 -38.65
CA LEU A 149 7.99 40.13 -37.54
C LEU A 149 8.67 38.76 -37.28
N SER A 150 8.63 38.30 -36.04
CA SER A 150 9.27 37.02 -35.68
C SER A 150 8.26 36.08 -35.00
N ILE A 151 8.44 34.81 -35.26
CA ILE A 151 7.73 33.74 -34.55
C ILE A 151 8.77 32.91 -33.81
N LYS A 152 8.50 32.65 -32.52
CA LYS A 152 9.24 31.68 -31.72
C LYS A 152 8.33 30.50 -31.42
N VAL A 153 8.69 29.33 -31.92
CA VAL A 153 7.97 28.09 -31.68
C VAL A 153 8.66 27.29 -30.58
N PHE A 154 7.94 27.02 -29.52
CA PHE A 154 8.35 26.12 -28.45
C PHE A 154 7.94 24.69 -28.79
N VAL A 155 8.76 23.72 -28.39
CA VAL A 155 8.50 22.29 -28.61
C VAL A 155 8.36 21.62 -27.26
N PRO A 156 7.22 20.94 -27.00
CA PRO A 156 7.06 20.16 -25.79
C PRO A 156 8.13 19.07 -25.64
N PRO A 157 8.46 18.66 -24.41
CA PRO A 157 9.35 17.53 -24.19
C PRO A 157 8.82 16.26 -24.86
N HIS A 158 9.73 15.53 -25.51
CA HIS A 158 9.47 14.21 -26.06
C HIS A 158 10.66 13.29 -25.82
N ILE A 159 10.43 12.15 -25.15
CA ILE A 159 11.46 11.16 -24.90
C ILE A 159 11.69 10.35 -26.17
N THR A 160 12.88 10.47 -26.73
CA THR A 160 13.29 9.84 -28.00
C THR A 160 13.96 8.49 -27.81
N LEU A 161 14.64 8.28 -26.67
CA LEU A 161 15.32 7.04 -26.35
C LEU A 161 15.08 6.64 -24.90
N LEU A 162 14.50 5.46 -24.71
CA LEU A 162 14.46 4.72 -23.45
C LEU A 162 14.21 3.25 -23.80
N LYS A 163 15.06 2.34 -23.37
CA LYS A 163 14.99 0.92 -23.69
C LYS A 163 15.03 0.06 -22.43
N ASN A 164 14.40 -1.11 -22.49
CA ASN A 164 14.59 -2.14 -21.50
C ASN A 164 16.03 -2.65 -21.53
N GLU A 165 16.58 -2.92 -20.36
CA GLU A 165 17.94 -3.40 -20.20
C GLU A 165 17.94 -4.70 -19.38
N THR A 166 18.94 -5.53 -19.64
CA THR A 166 19.20 -6.76 -18.89
C THR A 166 20.63 -6.71 -18.38
N ALA A 167 20.80 -7.07 -17.11
CA ALA A 167 22.11 -7.09 -16.49
C ALA A 167 22.29 -8.34 -15.62
N THR A 168 23.53 -8.66 -15.28
CA THR A 168 23.85 -9.76 -14.38
C THR A 168 24.14 -9.26 -12.97
N GLU A 169 23.79 -10.04 -11.96
CA GLU A 169 24.12 -9.76 -10.56
C GLU A 169 25.62 -9.50 -10.37
N ASN A 170 25.95 -8.58 -9.47
CA ASN A 170 27.32 -8.07 -9.22
C ASN A 170 27.95 -7.32 -10.40
N GLY A 171 27.25 -7.19 -11.52
CA GLY A 171 27.69 -6.46 -12.69
C GLY A 171 27.46 -4.95 -12.58
N ARG A 172 27.36 -4.31 -13.74
CA ARG A 172 27.03 -2.91 -13.88
C ARG A 172 26.11 -2.71 -15.09
N VAL A 173 25.23 -1.72 -15.01
CA VAL A 173 24.34 -1.32 -16.11
C VAL A 173 24.28 0.20 -16.21
N VAL A 174 24.07 0.70 -17.41
CA VAL A 174 23.82 2.11 -17.67
C VAL A 174 22.50 2.21 -18.42
N ILE A 175 21.52 2.81 -17.80
CA ILE A 175 20.21 3.08 -18.39
C ILE A 175 20.23 4.51 -18.89
N THR A 176 19.91 4.73 -20.16
CA THR A 176 19.97 6.04 -20.80
C THR A 176 18.58 6.49 -21.22
N CYS A 177 18.28 7.76 -20.97
CA CYS A 177 17.09 8.45 -21.44
C CYS A 177 17.52 9.71 -22.20
N ASP A 178 17.10 9.81 -23.45
CA ASP A 178 17.32 11.00 -24.29
C ASP A 178 15.95 11.65 -24.54
N ALA A 179 15.89 12.96 -24.46
CA ALA A 179 14.68 13.72 -24.71
C ALA A 179 14.98 14.98 -25.53
N ASP A 180 14.09 15.28 -26.47
CA ASP A 180 14.09 16.50 -27.26
C ASP A 180 12.99 17.46 -26.79
N GLY A 181 13.18 18.75 -27.06
CA GLY A 181 12.25 19.82 -26.74
C GLY A 181 12.92 21.18 -26.86
N ASP A 182 12.10 22.23 -26.93
CA ASP A 182 12.60 23.63 -26.88
C ASP A 182 11.66 24.44 -25.95
N PRO A 183 12.14 24.87 -24.77
CA PRO A 183 13.49 24.72 -24.21
C PRO A 183 13.88 23.27 -23.95
N THR A 184 15.17 22.96 -24.05
CA THR A 184 15.69 21.61 -23.76
C THR A 184 15.21 21.13 -22.40
N PRO A 185 14.53 19.95 -22.31
CA PRO A 185 13.96 19.47 -21.07
C PRO A 185 15.02 19.03 -20.05
N ALA A 186 14.67 19.16 -18.76
CA ALA A 186 15.37 18.51 -17.68
C ALA A 186 14.82 17.08 -17.51
N ILE A 187 15.71 16.12 -17.27
CA ILE A 187 15.35 14.70 -17.16
C ILE A 187 15.50 14.25 -15.70
N PHE A 188 14.46 13.57 -15.20
CA PHE A 188 14.39 13.03 -13.85
C PHE A 188 14.13 11.51 -13.91
N TRP A 189 14.67 10.82 -12.91
CA TRP A 189 14.51 9.39 -12.76
C TRP A 189 13.72 9.07 -11.50
N SER A 190 12.85 8.07 -11.59
CA SER A 190 12.15 7.50 -10.43
C SER A 190 11.97 5.99 -10.60
N ARG A 191 11.69 5.29 -9.49
CA ARG A 191 11.44 3.85 -9.48
C ARG A 191 10.08 3.55 -8.90
N THR A 192 9.38 2.58 -9.48
CA THR A 192 8.09 2.11 -8.97
C THR A 192 8.25 1.41 -7.62
N GLY A 193 7.39 1.72 -6.65
CA GLY A 193 7.29 1.02 -5.37
C GLY A 193 7.87 1.76 -4.16
N ASN A 194 8.89 2.61 -4.32
CA ASN A 194 9.47 3.33 -3.18
C ASN A 194 9.27 4.85 -3.23
N GLY A 195 8.65 5.39 -4.29
CA GLY A 195 8.51 6.84 -4.47
C GLY A 195 9.85 7.60 -4.51
N SER A 196 10.98 6.88 -4.55
CA SER A 196 12.32 7.46 -4.55
C SER A 196 12.62 8.03 -5.92
N SER A 197 12.73 9.35 -6.02
CA SER A 197 13.36 9.99 -7.18
C SER A 197 14.88 9.98 -7.01
N PHE A 198 15.58 9.68 -8.08
CA PHE A 198 17.05 9.72 -8.09
C PHE A 198 17.50 11.15 -8.34
N ILE A 199 18.17 11.73 -7.35
CA ILE A 199 18.67 13.11 -7.40
C ILE A 199 20.09 13.09 -7.97
N GLU A 200 20.43 14.12 -8.76
CA GLU A 200 21.77 14.29 -9.32
C GLU A 200 22.80 14.49 -8.21
N GLU A 201 23.99 13.90 -8.39
CA GLU A 201 25.11 13.95 -7.46
C GLU A 201 24.88 13.25 -6.09
N GLU A 202 23.69 12.77 -5.80
CA GLU A 202 23.45 12.00 -4.59
C GLU A 202 23.95 10.55 -4.79
N LYS A 203 24.89 10.14 -3.95
CA LYS A 203 25.37 8.74 -3.91
C LYS A 203 24.34 7.88 -3.16
N ILE A 204 23.34 7.40 -3.89
CA ILE A 204 22.26 6.58 -3.35
C ILE A 204 22.77 5.15 -3.09
N LEU A 205 22.30 4.52 -2.02
CA LEU A 205 22.67 3.16 -1.60
C LEU A 205 24.21 2.95 -1.50
N GLY A 206 24.88 3.83 -0.76
CA GLY A 206 26.33 3.72 -0.54
C GLY A 206 27.18 3.98 -1.79
N GLY A 207 26.65 4.71 -2.79
CA GLY A 207 27.36 5.04 -4.02
C GLY A 207 27.23 4.01 -5.15
N ARG A 208 26.33 3.02 -4.99
CA ARG A 208 26.05 2.06 -6.06
C ARG A 208 25.31 2.67 -7.26
N ILE A 209 24.44 3.67 -7.01
CA ILE A 209 23.62 4.32 -8.02
C ILE A 209 24.08 5.78 -8.19
N GLU A 210 24.33 6.18 -9.43
CA GLU A 210 24.80 7.51 -9.80
C GLU A 210 24.00 8.00 -11.02
N VAL A 211 23.45 9.21 -10.95
CA VAL A 211 22.79 9.88 -12.08
C VAL A 211 23.75 10.84 -12.73
N ARG A 212 23.94 10.72 -14.05
CA ARG A 212 24.74 11.66 -14.86
C ARG A 212 23.84 12.35 -15.87
N ARG A 213 23.85 13.67 -15.85
CA ARG A 213 23.05 14.50 -16.76
C ARG A 213 23.92 15.22 -17.76
N GLN A 214 23.37 15.36 -18.95
CA GLN A 214 23.85 16.20 -20.02
C GLN A 214 22.65 16.92 -20.64
N LYS A 215 22.88 17.92 -21.48
CA LYS A 215 21.79 18.66 -22.15
C LYS A 215 20.92 17.71 -22.98
N GLY A 216 19.65 17.54 -22.62
CA GLY A 216 18.69 16.65 -23.28
C GLY A 216 18.96 15.16 -23.12
N LYS A 217 19.85 14.78 -22.22
CA LYS A 217 20.21 13.37 -21.96
C LYS A 217 20.52 13.13 -20.49
N SER A 218 20.09 11.99 -19.97
CA SER A 218 20.44 11.54 -18.64
C SER A 218 20.72 10.05 -18.61
N SER A 219 21.68 9.63 -17.80
CA SER A 219 22.00 8.21 -17.61
C SER A 219 22.05 7.85 -16.13
N LEU A 220 21.44 6.72 -15.81
CA LEU A 220 21.45 6.10 -14.50
C LEU A 220 22.48 4.97 -14.51
N HIS A 221 23.54 5.10 -13.74
CA HIS A 221 24.63 4.14 -13.61
C HIS A 221 24.42 3.31 -12.34
N ILE A 222 24.22 1.99 -12.48
CA ILE A 222 24.07 1.07 -11.37
C ILE A 222 25.27 0.12 -11.35
N ARG A 223 25.96 0.04 -10.20
CA ARG A 223 27.14 -0.83 -9.98
C ARG A 223 26.81 -1.84 -8.90
N ASN A 224 27.51 -3.00 -8.89
CA ASN A 224 27.27 -4.09 -7.94
C ASN A 224 25.77 -4.41 -7.87
N ILE A 225 25.22 -4.73 -9.02
CA ILE A 225 23.78 -4.96 -9.21
C ILE A 225 23.32 -6.09 -8.31
N GLU A 226 22.20 -5.86 -7.63
CA GLU A 226 21.50 -6.85 -6.81
C GLU A 226 20.18 -7.24 -7.47
N PRO A 227 19.66 -8.46 -7.24
CA PRO A 227 18.34 -8.88 -7.74
C PRO A 227 17.22 -7.91 -7.34
N SER A 228 17.38 -7.23 -6.21
CA SER A 228 16.48 -6.20 -5.72
C SER A 228 16.43 -4.93 -6.60
N ASP A 229 17.41 -4.71 -7.47
CA ASP A 229 17.42 -3.59 -8.41
C ASP A 229 16.51 -3.83 -9.64
N ALA A 230 16.05 -5.06 -9.88
CA ALA A 230 15.11 -5.37 -10.95
C ALA A 230 13.78 -4.62 -10.79
N GLY A 231 13.16 -4.24 -11.91
CA GLY A 231 11.85 -3.60 -11.91
C GLY A 231 11.73 -2.45 -12.89
N ALA A 232 10.65 -1.66 -12.72
CA ALA A 232 10.34 -0.55 -13.60
C ALA A 232 11.02 0.74 -13.12
N TYR A 233 11.71 1.40 -14.06
CA TYR A 233 12.30 2.72 -13.90
C TYR A 233 11.57 3.69 -14.83
N HIS A 234 11.28 4.88 -14.34
CA HIS A 234 10.61 5.93 -15.07
C HIS A 234 11.57 7.06 -15.37
N CYS A 235 11.56 7.48 -16.62
CA CYS A 235 12.20 8.69 -17.09
C CYS A 235 11.13 9.75 -17.33
N GLU A 236 11.26 10.91 -16.71
CA GLU A 236 10.40 12.07 -16.89
C GLU A 236 11.22 13.24 -17.46
N ALA A 237 10.82 13.74 -18.61
CA ALA A 237 11.40 14.92 -19.25
C ALA A 237 10.48 16.12 -19.05
N THR A 238 10.96 17.19 -18.42
CA THR A 238 10.15 18.34 -18.04
C THR A 238 10.74 19.64 -18.54
N SER A 239 9.91 20.52 -19.10
CA SER A 239 10.22 21.90 -19.44
C SER A 239 9.06 22.82 -19.04
N PRO A 240 9.21 24.17 -19.15
CA PRO A 240 8.07 25.09 -18.93
C PRO A 240 6.91 24.88 -19.90
N ILE A 241 7.13 24.17 -21.01
CA ILE A 241 6.12 23.92 -22.04
C ILE A 241 5.28 22.67 -21.76
N GLY A 242 5.83 21.73 -21.01
CA GLY A 242 5.13 20.50 -20.66
C GLY A 242 6.05 19.42 -20.12
N ARG A 243 5.54 18.20 -20.09
CA ARG A 243 6.26 17.01 -19.64
C ARG A 243 5.95 15.81 -20.53
N ASP A 244 6.90 14.89 -20.65
CA ASP A 244 6.75 13.55 -21.23
C ASP A 244 7.33 12.53 -20.25
N GLN A 245 6.71 11.36 -20.12
CA GLN A 245 7.14 10.30 -19.22
C GLN A 245 7.07 8.95 -19.94
N LYS A 246 8.15 8.17 -19.84
CA LYS A 246 8.22 6.80 -20.31
C LYS A 246 8.81 5.88 -19.24
N SER A 247 8.46 4.61 -19.32
CA SER A 247 8.94 3.56 -18.43
C SER A 247 9.80 2.56 -19.18
N MET A 248 10.79 2.02 -18.49
CA MET A 248 11.57 0.88 -18.93
C MET A 248 11.61 -0.19 -17.83
N HIS A 249 11.91 -1.41 -18.20
CA HIS A 249 12.10 -2.53 -17.27
C HIS A 249 13.56 -2.96 -17.27
N LEU A 250 14.16 -3.01 -16.07
CA LEU A 250 15.46 -3.60 -15.83
C LEU A 250 15.28 -5.04 -15.38
N ASP A 251 15.75 -5.99 -16.17
CA ASP A 251 15.80 -7.41 -15.82
C ASP A 251 17.19 -7.77 -15.29
N ILE A 252 17.23 -8.51 -14.16
CA ILE A 252 18.49 -8.90 -13.53
C ILE A 252 18.62 -10.40 -13.49
N GLN A 253 19.60 -10.88 -14.20
CA GLN A 253 19.94 -12.30 -14.28
C GLN A 253 20.91 -12.71 -13.17
N TYR A 254 20.64 -13.82 -12.51
CA TYR A 254 21.50 -14.36 -11.46
C TYR A 254 21.46 -15.89 -11.39
N ALA A 255 22.57 -16.47 -10.91
CA ALA A 255 22.70 -17.90 -10.70
C ALA A 255 21.74 -18.37 -9.59
N PRO A 256 21.37 -19.66 -9.59
CA PRO A 256 20.49 -20.21 -8.57
C PRO A 256 20.98 -19.94 -7.13
N LYS A 257 20.03 -19.58 -6.25
CA LYS A 257 20.24 -19.39 -4.80
C LYS A 257 19.23 -20.24 -4.05
N PHE A 258 19.71 -21.02 -3.09
CA PHE A 258 18.86 -21.84 -2.23
C PHE A 258 18.27 -20.97 -1.11
N LEU A 259 16.98 -21.12 -0.87
CA LEU A 259 16.23 -20.41 0.18
C LEU A 259 15.96 -21.29 1.40
N SER A 260 16.13 -22.61 1.27
CA SER A 260 15.86 -23.56 2.35
C SER A 260 16.93 -23.51 3.43
N ASN A 261 16.52 -23.21 4.67
CA ASN A 261 17.39 -23.28 5.86
C ASN A 261 17.41 -24.69 6.47
N GLN A 262 16.39 -25.49 6.21
CA GLN A 262 16.30 -26.86 6.71
C GLN A 262 16.99 -27.80 5.72
N VAL A 263 18.07 -28.42 6.15
CA VAL A 263 18.84 -29.35 5.34
C VAL A 263 18.85 -30.78 5.93
N THR A 264 18.26 -30.96 7.12
CA THR A 264 18.16 -32.26 7.78
C THR A 264 16.71 -32.66 7.95
N TYR A 265 16.39 -33.88 7.52
CA TYR A 265 15.08 -34.49 7.59
C TYR A 265 15.17 -35.82 8.30
N TYR A 266 14.08 -36.20 8.95
CA TYR A 266 14.01 -37.47 9.67
C TYR A 266 12.81 -38.27 9.20
N SER A 267 13.00 -39.55 8.99
CA SER A 267 11.93 -40.51 8.69
C SER A 267 12.31 -41.91 9.17
N TRP A 268 11.45 -42.88 8.93
CA TRP A 268 11.68 -44.28 9.23
C TRP A 268 11.09 -45.16 8.12
N GLU A 269 11.37 -46.43 8.13
CA GLU A 269 10.88 -47.39 7.13
C GLU A 269 9.33 -47.31 7.00
N GLY A 270 8.84 -47.20 5.75
CA GLY A 270 7.44 -47.10 5.42
C GLY A 270 6.81 -45.74 5.69
N ASN A 271 7.55 -44.75 6.22
CA ASN A 271 7.04 -43.41 6.44
C ASN A 271 7.54 -42.45 5.37
N SER A 272 6.62 -41.85 4.61
CA SER A 272 6.96 -40.91 3.56
C SER A 272 7.40 -39.55 4.12
N VAL A 273 8.42 -38.94 3.52
CA VAL A 273 8.94 -37.62 3.85
C VAL A 273 9.14 -36.78 2.61
N ASN A 274 8.83 -35.49 2.71
CA ASN A 274 9.01 -34.51 1.65
C ASN A 274 10.24 -33.63 1.93
N ILE A 275 11.30 -33.77 1.13
CA ILE A 275 12.48 -32.92 1.16
C ILE A 275 12.27 -31.78 0.16
N SER A 276 12.32 -30.54 0.63
CA SER A 276 12.01 -29.36 -0.17
C SER A 276 13.28 -28.66 -0.65
N CYS A 277 13.45 -28.60 -1.97
CA CYS A 277 14.44 -27.76 -2.64
C CYS A 277 13.77 -26.47 -3.13
N ASP A 278 14.01 -25.39 -2.42
CA ASP A 278 13.46 -24.06 -2.74
C ASP A 278 14.57 -23.19 -3.31
N VAL A 279 14.42 -22.80 -4.58
CA VAL A 279 15.45 -22.09 -5.35
C VAL A 279 14.87 -20.87 -6.02
N THR A 280 15.59 -19.76 -5.91
CA THR A 280 15.34 -18.57 -6.74
C THR A 280 16.45 -18.40 -7.76
N ALA A 281 16.09 -18.07 -8.99
CA ALA A 281 17.01 -17.86 -10.09
C ALA A 281 16.36 -17.03 -11.19
N ASN A 282 17.14 -16.26 -11.91
CA ASN A 282 16.70 -15.61 -13.14
C ASN A 282 17.80 -15.70 -14.21
N PRO A 283 17.55 -16.34 -15.35
CA PRO A 283 16.36 -17.12 -15.73
C PRO A 283 16.06 -18.30 -14.81
N GLN A 284 14.83 -18.79 -14.84
CA GLN A 284 14.41 -19.92 -14.01
C GLN A 284 15.36 -21.11 -14.17
N ALA A 285 15.77 -21.71 -13.03
CA ALA A 285 16.68 -22.85 -13.04
C ALA A 285 15.98 -24.18 -13.37
N SER A 286 16.67 -25.06 -14.05
CA SER A 286 16.39 -26.49 -14.06
C SER A 286 16.91 -27.11 -12.78
N ILE A 287 16.13 -27.99 -12.15
CA ILE A 287 16.45 -28.59 -10.86
C ILE A 287 16.45 -30.11 -10.99
N HIS A 288 17.50 -30.74 -10.52
CA HIS A 288 17.66 -32.20 -10.51
C HIS A 288 18.07 -32.68 -9.12
N TRP A 289 17.37 -33.71 -8.65
CA TRP A 289 17.75 -34.42 -7.45
C TRP A 289 18.73 -35.57 -7.77
N ARG A 290 19.75 -35.72 -6.95
CA ARG A 290 20.76 -36.77 -7.09
C ARG A 290 21.01 -37.46 -5.76
N LYS A 291 21.26 -38.76 -5.84
CA LYS A 291 21.79 -39.56 -4.74
C LYS A 291 23.02 -40.32 -5.23
N GLU A 292 24.14 -40.23 -4.53
CA GLU A 292 25.41 -40.88 -4.91
C GLU A 292 25.82 -40.64 -6.38
N GLY A 293 25.53 -39.40 -6.87
CA GLY A 293 25.83 -38.99 -8.25
C GLY A 293 24.77 -39.37 -9.29
N VAL A 294 23.81 -40.26 -8.97
CA VAL A 294 22.75 -40.70 -9.87
C VAL A 294 21.57 -39.73 -9.82
N VAL A 295 21.02 -39.37 -10.98
CA VAL A 295 19.81 -38.52 -11.08
C VAL A 295 18.58 -39.37 -10.72
N LEU A 296 17.81 -38.90 -9.75
CA LEU A 296 16.69 -39.69 -9.21
C LEU A 296 15.49 -39.76 -10.16
N SER A 297 15.29 -38.75 -11.02
CA SER A 297 14.22 -38.80 -12.05
C SER A 297 14.39 -39.93 -13.06
N ASP A 298 15.61 -40.46 -13.20
CA ASP A 298 15.92 -41.50 -14.15
C ASP A 298 15.75 -42.91 -13.52
N LEU A 299 15.50 -42.95 -12.21
CA LEU A 299 15.23 -44.17 -11.47
C LEU A 299 13.73 -44.45 -11.43
N ASN A 300 13.30 -45.55 -12.04
CA ASN A 300 11.88 -45.93 -12.05
C ASN A 300 11.55 -46.67 -10.72
N LYS A 301 11.63 -45.93 -9.58
CA LYS A 301 11.35 -46.45 -8.24
C LYS A 301 9.99 -45.95 -7.77
N SER A 302 9.17 -46.83 -7.23
CA SER A 302 7.82 -46.51 -6.71
C SER A 302 7.82 -45.75 -5.39
N ASP A 303 8.94 -45.78 -4.69
CA ASP A 303 9.17 -45.17 -3.38
C ASP A 303 9.77 -43.77 -3.44
N ILE A 304 10.03 -43.24 -4.66
CA ILE A 304 10.54 -41.91 -4.92
C ILE A 304 9.63 -41.16 -5.91
N SER A 305 9.19 -40.00 -5.52
CA SER A 305 8.42 -39.08 -6.37
C SER A 305 9.00 -37.67 -6.37
N ILE A 306 9.11 -37.07 -7.56
CA ILE A 306 9.57 -35.67 -7.69
C ILE A 306 8.46 -34.86 -8.30
N TYR A 307 8.00 -33.82 -7.62
CA TYR A 307 6.94 -32.97 -8.10
C TYR A 307 7.15 -31.48 -7.74
N LYS A 308 6.52 -30.60 -8.51
CA LYS A 308 6.59 -29.16 -8.31
C LYS A 308 5.41 -28.67 -7.49
N LYS A 309 5.67 -27.86 -6.46
CA LYS A 309 4.64 -27.17 -5.67
C LYS A 309 5.00 -25.68 -5.57
N GLY A 310 4.39 -24.85 -6.42
CA GLY A 310 4.76 -23.44 -6.55
C GLY A 310 6.19 -23.26 -7.07
N THR A 311 7.03 -22.58 -6.33
CA THR A 311 8.46 -22.36 -6.64
C THR A 311 9.36 -23.51 -6.18
N LYS A 312 8.84 -24.44 -5.38
CA LYS A 312 9.59 -25.54 -4.74
C LYS A 312 9.53 -26.80 -5.58
N ILE A 313 10.63 -27.51 -5.64
CA ILE A 313 10.71 -28.89 -6.13
C ILE A 313 10.84 -29.81 -4.93
N LEU A 314 9.85 -30.66 -4.75
CA LEU A 314 9.75 -31.60 -3.65
C LEU A 314 10.23 -32.96 -4.10
N LEU A 315 11.07 -33.56 -3.27
CA LEU A 315 11.47 -34.97 -3.36
C LEU A 315 10.71 -35.70 -2.25
N GLU A 316 9.73 -36.49 -2.61
CA GLU A 316 9.04 -37.41 -1.71
C GLU A 316 9.70 -38.75 -1.72
N ILE A 317 10.08 -39.21 -0.54
CA ILE A 317 10.77 -40.50 -0.35
C ILE A 317 10.04 -41.30 0.72
N THR A 318 9.73 -42.54 0.44
CA THR A 318 9.30 -43.54 1.43
C THR A 318 10.43 -44.53 1.66
N PRO A 319 11.26 -44.35 2.69
CA PRO A 319 12.39 -45.25 2.94
C PRO A 319 11.92 -46.68 3.16
N THR A 320 12.56 -47.64 2.52
CA THR A 320 12.24 -49.07 2.61
C THR A 320 13.43 -49.88 3.10
N VAL A 321 14.64 -49.35 2.92
CA VAL A 321 15.89 -49.98 3.31
C VAL A 321 16.86 -48.92 3.89
N ASP A 322 17.85 -49.35 4.66
CA ASP A 322 18.84 -48.46 5.29
C ASP A 322 19.58 -47.57 4.28
N SER A 323 19.83 -48.07 3.07
CA SER A 323 20.49 -47.30 2.01
C SER A 323 19.63 -46.12 1.49
N ASP A 324 18.35 -46.03 1.81
CA ASP A 324 17.52 -44.90 1.45
C ASP A 324 17.80 -43.67 2.33
N PHE A 325 18.38 -43.87 3.50
CA PHE A 325 18.87 -42.77 4.34
C PHE A 325 20.22 -42.24 3.82
N GLY A 326 20.64 -41.08 4.28
CA GLY A 326 21.90 -40.44 3.87
C GLY A 326 21.69 -39.14 3.07
N SER A 327 22.69 -38.84 2.22
CA SER A 327 22.75 -37.53 1.52
C SER A 327 22.02 -37.53 0.18
N TYR A 328 21.22 -36.51 -0.02
CA TYR A 328 20.52 -36.16 -1.26
C TYR A 328 20.96 -34.79 -1.73
N ASN A 329 21.39 -34.67 -2.98
CA ASN A 329 21.83 -33.40 -3.55
C ASN A 329 20.79 -32.81 -4.49
N CYS A 330 20.33 -31.58 -4.21
CA CYS A 330 19.56 -30.79 -5.13
C CYS A 330 20.51 -29.90 -5.94
N THR A 331 20.56 -30.12 -7.25
CA THR A 331 21.37 -29.32 -8.18
C THR A 331 20.45 -28.45 -9.03
N ALA A 332 20.66 -27.13 -8.97
CA ALA A 332 19.95 -26.12 -9.75
C ALA A 332 20.88 -25.47 -10.76
N SER A 333 20.46 -25.34 -12.01
CA SER A 333 21.29 -24.80 -13.11
C SER A 333 20.47 -23.88 -14.01
N ASN A 334 21.04 -22.71 -14.36
CA ASN A 334 20.57 -21.82 -15.41
C ASN A 334 21.75 -21.34 -16.27
N GLN A 335 21.52 -20.42 -17.20
CA GLN A 335 22.56 -19.87 -18.09
C GLN A 335 23.67 -19.13 -17.34
N ILE A 336 23.40 -18.61 -16.14
CA ILE A 336 24.34 -17.84 -15.35
C ILE A 336 25.24 -18.72 -14.51
N GLY A 337 24.75 -19.90 -14.09
CA GLY A 337 25.57 -20.83 -13.30
C GLY A 337 24.81 -22.01 -12.74
N THR A 338 25.57 -22.86 -12.04
CA THR A 338 25.06 -24.05 -11.36
C THR A 338 25.42 -23.99 -9.88
N ARG A 339 24.47 -24.36 -9.02
CA ARG A 339 24.65 -24.51 -7.57
C ARG A 339 24.02 -25.80 -7.10
N SER A 340 24.59 -26.37 -6.03
CA SER A 340 24.06 -27.58 -5.39
C SER A 340 23.96 -27.37 -3.89
N GLN A 341 22.93 -27.96 -3.29
CA GLN A 341 22.73 -28.01 -1.85
C GLN A 341 22.50 -29.47 -1.44
N GLU A 342 23.20 -29.87 -0.40
CA GLU A 342 23.07 -31.20 0.21
C GLU A 342 21.97 -31.18 1.27
N PHE A 343 21.15 -32.22 1.27
CA PHE A 343 20.10 -32.51 2.25
C PHE A 343 20.38 -33.90 2.84
N THR A 344 20.25 -34.04 4.14
CA THR A 344 20.49 -35.32 4.82
C THR A 344 19.18 -35.88 5.32
N LEU A 345 18.83 -37.08 4.91
CA LEU A 345 17.75 -37.88 5.46
C LEU A 345 18.31 -38.84 6.53
N ILE A 346 17.90 -38.65 7.77
CA ILE A 346 18.35 -39.43 8.92
C ILE A 346 17.22 -40.37 9.36
N GLN A 347 17.58 -41.60 9.70
CA GLN A 347 16.63 -42.53 10.29
C GLN A 347 16.21 -42.04 11.67
N ALA A 348 14.93 -41.80 11.85
CA ALA A 348 14.39 -41.39 13.13
C ALA A 348 14.43 -42.52 14.16
N ALA A 349 14.66 -42.17 15.40
CA ALA A 349 14.57 -43.06 16.55
C ALA A 349 13.33 -42.78 17.41
N VAL A 350 12.96 -43.70 18.28
CA VAL A 350 12.01 -43.42 19.36
C VAL A 350 12.65 -42.45 20.36
N PRO A 351 11.89 -41.68 21.14
CA PRO A 351 12.46 -40.78 22.13
C PRO A 351 13.20 -41.51 23.24
N SER A 352 14.23 -40.89 23.81
CA SER A 352 14.84 -41.40 25.03
C SER A 352 13.88 -41.25 26.22
N ARG A 353 14.19 -41.87 27.35
CA ARG A 353 13.34 -41.86 28.55
C ARG A 353 13.23 -40.45 29.15
N PRO A 354 12.01 -40.00 29.54
CA PRO A 354 11.85 -38.84 30.42
C PRO A 354 12.51 -39.07 31.78
N TYR A 355 12.90 -38.04 32.48
CA TYR A 355 13.58 -38.13 33.77
C TYR A 355 13.15 -37.04 34.74
N GLY A 356 13.68 -37.06 35.98
CA GLY A 356 13.43 -36.04 36.96
C GLY A 356 11.95 -36.00 37.42
N LEU A 357 11.33 -37.15 37.56
CA LEU A 357 9.95 -37.26 38.02
C LEU A 357 9.82 -36.68 39.42
N ARG A 358 8.78 -35.89 39.63
CA ARG A 358 8.47 -35.28 40.92
C ARG A 358 6.97 -35.23 41.16
N VAL A 359 6.59 -35.47 42.38
CA VAL A 359 5.23 -35.27 42.87
C VAL A 359 5.13 -33.85 43.43
N LEU A 360 4.35 -32.99 42.83
CA LEU A 360 4.22 -31.58 43.18
C LEU A 360 3.18 -31.35 44.30
N ALA A 361 2.06 -32.07 44.22
CA ALA A 361 0.99 -31.98 45.20
C ALA A 361 0.17 -33.28 45.18
N VAL A 362 -0.28 -33.69 46.34
CA VAL A 362 -1.18 -34.86 46.52
C VAL A 362 -2.35 -34.45 47.38
N SER A 363 -3.54 -34.87 46.99
CA SER A 363 -4.74 -34.84 47.80
C SER A 363 -5.30 -36.27 48.02
N GLN A 364 -6.50 -36.39 48.46
CA GLN A 364 -7.12 -37.69 48.70
C GLN A 364 -7.38 -38.49 47.42
N THR A 365 -7.69 -37.78 46.30
CA THR A 365 -8.13 -38.41 45.05
C THR A 365 -7.39 -37.88 43.82
N ILE A 366 -6.47 -36.95 44.02
CA ILE A 366 -5.73 -36.27 42.94
C ILE A 366 -4.25 -36.20 43.29
N ALA A 367 -3.38 -36.41 42.28
CA ALA A 367 -1.96 -36.12 42.40
C ALA A 367 -1.51 -35.26 41.20
N ARG A 368 -0.68 -34.27 41.46
CA ARG A 368 -0.01 -33.48 40.42
C ARG A 368 1.44 -33.92 40.33
N ILE A 369 1.84 -34.37 39.16
CA ILE A 369 3.19 -34.85 38.89
C ILE A 369 3.85 -33.97 37.85
N SER A 370 5.15 -33.91 37.86
CA SER A 370 5.97 -33.28 36.81
C SER A 370 7.16 -34.16 36.44
N PHE A 371 7.69 -33.95 35.27
CA PHE A 371 8.86 -34.65 34.77
C PHE A 371 9.67 -33.74 33.80
N THR A 372 10.89 -34.08 33.53
CA THR A 372 11.74 -33.42 32.54
C THR A 372 11.65 -34.15 31.20
N LYS A 373 11.64 -33.40 30.12
CA LYS A 373 11.63 -33.93 28.75
C LYS A 373 12.85 -34.85 28.52
N PRO A 374 12.72 -35.85 27.66
CA PRO A 374 13.88 -36.68 27.27
C PRO A 374 14.96 -35.85 26.58
N ASP A 375 16.22 -36.24 26.71
CA ASP A 375 17.36 -35.56 26.08
C ASP A 375 17.31 -35.69 24.55
N SER A 376 16.77 -36.80 24.03
CA SER A 376 16.56 -37.01 22.61
C SER A 376 15.08 -37.24 22.30
N HIS A 377 14.55 -36.50 21.35
CA HIS A 377 13.21 -36.72 20.80
C HIS A 377 13.21 -37.69 19.59
N GLY A 378 14.38 -38.26 19.23
CA GLY A 378 14.52 -39.22 18.14
C GLY A 378 14.52 -38.61 16.73
N GLY A 379 14.74 -37.30 16.61
CA GLY A 379 14.73 -36.57 15.33
C GLY A 379 13.35 -36.05 14.91
N VAL A 380 12.27 -36.59 15.45
CA VAL A 380 10.88 -36.15 15.16
C VAL A 380 10.20 -35.68 16.44
N PRO A 381 9.28 -34.71 16.37
CA PRO A 381 8.65 -34.14 17.54
C PRO A 381 7.89 -35.15 18.41
N ILE A 382 7.92 -34.94 19.71
CA ILE A 382 7.12 -35.73 20.66
C ILE A 382 5.66 -35.33 20.47
N HIS A 383 4.79 -36.30 20.19
CA HIS A 383 3.36 -36.13 20.05
C HIS A 383 2.68 -35.99 21.41
N HIS A 384 3.00 -36.91 22.32
CA HIS A 384 2.43 -36.93 23.67
C HIS A 384 3.34 -37.68 24.64
N TYR A 385 3.09 -37.47 25.93
CA TYR A 385 3.67 -38.32 26.97
C TYR A 385 2.59 -39.25 27.50
N GLN A 386 2.99 -40.50 27.67
CA GLN A 386 2.16 -41.54 28.26
C GLN A 386 2.58 -41.71 29.70
N VAL A 387 1.72 -41.30 30.61
CA VAL A 387 1.91 -41.52 32.06
C VAL A 387 1.14 -42.78 32.47
N GLU A 388 1.86 -43.75 32.95
CA GLU A 388 1.30 -44.97 33.48
C GLU A 388 1.32 -44.91 35.01
N VAL A 389 0.17 -45.13 35.62
CA VAL A 389 -0.01 -45.17 37.09
C VAL A 389 -0.67 -46.44 37.51
N ASN A 390 -0.16 -47.03 38.58
CA ASN A 390 -0.64 -48.25 39.17
C ASN A 390 -0.76 -48.10 40.68
N GLU A 391 -1.87 -48.63 41.28
CA GLU A 391 -2.00 -48.79 42.73
C GLU A 391 -1.05 -49.94 43.13
N ALA A 392 -0.19 -49.71 44.11
CA ALA A 392 0.75 -50.71 44.57
C ALA A 392 -0.01 -52.01 44.91
N ASP A 393 0.49 -53.14 44.42
CA ASP A 393 -0.08 -54.48 44.60
C ASP A 393 -1.31 -54.81 43.72
N SER A 394 -1.84 -53.93 42.87
CA SER A 394 -3.00 -54.23 42.01
C SER A 394 -2.65 -54.87 40.66
N GLY A 395 -1.45 -54.64 40.14
CA GLY A 395 -1.02 -55.16 38.83
C GLY A 395 -1.62 -54.39 37.62
N ASP A 396 -2.64 -53.55 37.80
CA ASP A 396 -3.37 -52.88 36.74
C ASP A 396 -2.83 -51.46 36.50
N TRP A 397 -2.17 -51.25 35.34
CA TRP A 397 -1.69 -49.96 34.92
C TRP A 397 -2.77 -49.16 34.21
N LYS A 398 -3.03 -47.94 34.67
CA LYS A 398 -3.88 -46.95 34.00
C LYS A 398 -3.02 -45.95 33.26
N THR A 399 -3.39 -45.65 32.02
CA THR A 399 -2.66 -44.74 31.18
C THR A 399 -3.37 -43.36 31.10
N VAL A 400 -2.58 -42.30 31.27
CA VAL A 400 -3.02 -40.93 31.11
C VAL A 400 -2.09 -40.26 30.11
N ASN A 401 -2.61 -39.76 28.99
CA ASN A 401 -1.85 -39.07 27.97
C ASN A 401 -1.85 -37.55 28.18
N SER A 402 -0.70 -36.93 28.03
CA SER A 402 -0.56 -35.48 28.02
C SER A 402 0.06 -35.01 26.71
N ASN A 403 -0.22 -33.79 26.28
CA ASN A 403 0.33 -33.22 25.06
C ASN A 403 1.88 -33.18 25.13
N GLY A 404 2.56 -33.36 23.99
CA GLY A 404 4.02 -33.36 23.88
C GLY A 404 4.75 -32.08 24.31
N SER A 405 4.04 -31.00 24.54
CA SER A 405 4.58 -29.76 25.12
C SER A 405 4.45 -29.71 26.66
N GLN A 406 3.55 -30.50 27.25
CA GLN A 406 3.20 -30.46 28.68
C GLN A 406 4.00 -31.49 29.50
N THR A 407 4.74 -31.00 30.46
CA THR A 407 5.55 -31.82 31.39
C THR A 407 4.91 -31.91 32.79
N HIS A 408 3.66 -31.50 32.93
CA HIS A 408 2.88 -31.57 34.15
C HIS A 408 1.59 -32.31 33.86
N VAL A 409 1.26 -33.27 34.69
CA VAL A 409 0.06 -34.09 34.53
C VAL A 409 -0.71 -34.15 35.86
N VAL A 410 -2.01 -34.13 35.77
CA VAL A 410 -2.90 -34.30 36.92
C VAL A 410 -3.53 -35.69 36.85
N LEU A 411 -3.20 -36.53 37.80
CA LEU A 411 -3.81 -37.84 38.00
C LEU A 411 -5.06 -37.66 38.84
N ILE A 412 -6.21 -38.13 38.36
CA ILE A 412 -7.51 -37.99 39.00
C ILE A 412 -8.13 -39.36 39.32
N ASN A 413 -9.19 -39.37 40.14
CA ASN A 413 -9.90 -40.58 40.51
C ASN A 413 -9.03 -41.63 41.20
N LEU A 414 -8.07 -41.17 42.00
CA LEU A 414 -7.27 -42.02 42.85
C LEU A 414 -8.08 -42.43 44.10
N LYS A 415 -7.72 -43.57 44.70
CA LYS A 415 -8.29 -43.97 46.00
C LYS A 415 -7.56 -43.24 47.13
N PRO A 416 -8.27 -42.75 48.15
CA PRO A 416 -7.65 -42.18 49.33
C PRO A 416 -6.80 -43.19 50.09
N ASN A 417 -5.78 -42.71 50.82
CA ASN A 417 -4.91 -43.50 51.68
C ASN A 417 -4.27 -44.72 50.95
N SER A 418 -3.97 -44.55 49.67
CA SER A 418 -3.44 -45.62 48.82
C SER A 418 -2.09 -45.22 48.24
N THR A 419 -1.17 -46.20 48.13
CA THR A 419 0.13 -46.00 47.51
C THR A 419 0.05 -46.28 46.02
N TYR A 420 0.61 -45.36 45.22
CA TYR A 420 0.66 -45.43 43.77
C TYR A 420 2.10 -45.40 43.28
N GLN A 421 2.34 -46.13 42.22
CA GLN A 421 3.57 -46.08 41.43
C GLN A 421 3.27 -45.48 40.06
N PHE A 422 4.15 -44.66 39.53
CA PHE A 422 4.00 -44.13 38.19
C PHE A 422 5.33 -44.07 37.42
N ARG A 423 5.19 -44.12 36.10
CA ARG A 423 6.30 -43.99 35.14
C ARG A 423 5.81 -43.21 33.92
N VAL A 424 6.76 -42.65 33.15
CA VAL A 424 6.42 -41.81 32.00
C VAL A 424 7.24 -42.26 30.78
N ALA A 425 6.58 -42.41 29.66
CA ALA A 425 7.25 -42.60 28.35
C ALA A 425 6.89 -41.44 27.42
N ALA A 426 7.81 -41.05 26.55
CA ALA A 426 7.57 -40.11 25.45
C ALA A 426 7.24 -40.88 24.17
N VAL A 427 6.30 -40.36 23.39
CA VAL A 427 5.85 -40.98 22.14
C VAL A 427 6.02 -39.99 21.00
N ASN A 428 6.72 -40.34 19.96
CA ASN A 428 6.86 -39.60 18.70
C ASN A 428 6.19 -40.36 17.53
N GLY A 429 6.34 -39.85 16.30
CA GLY A 429 5.77 -40.49 15.12
C GLY A 429 6.27 -41.89 14.83
N LYS A 430 7.51 -42.24 15.25
CA LYS A 430 8.06 -43.58 15.09
C LYS A 430 7.51 -44.55 16.13
N GLY A 431 7.19 -44.08 17.34
CA GLY A 431 6.65 -44.92 18.40
C GLY A 431 6.97 -44.43 19.81
N GLN A 432 6.71 -45.32 20.77
CA GLN A 432 6.97 -45.11 22.18
C GLN A 432 8.42 -45.37 22.53
N GLY A 433 9.03 -44.43 23.25
CA GLY A 433 10.36 -44.59 23.83
C GLY A 433 10.36 -45.37 25.13
N GLU A 434 11.53 -45.47 25.74
CA GLU A 434 11.70 -46.15 27.03
C GLU A 434 10.96 -45.38 28.16
N HIS A 435 10.46 -46.15 29.13
CA HIS A 435 9.88 -45.57 30.33
C HIS A 435 10.97 -44.97 31.24
N SER A 436 10.61 -43.93 31.95
CA SER A 436 11.40 -43.37 33.04
C SER A 436 11.64 -44.38 34.16
N GLN A 437 12.47 -44.02 35.11
CA GLN A 437 12.45 -44.68 36.42
C GLN A 437 11.09 -44.50 37.06
N MET A 438 10.67 -45.52 37.88
CA MET A 438 9.44 -45.46 38.64
C MET A 438 9.59 -44.56 39.86
N GLU A 439 8.55 -43.77 40.13
CA GLU A 439 8.40 -43.01 41.35
C GLU A 439 7.11 -43.39 42.06
N THR A 440 7.07 -43.19 43.37
CA THR A 440 5.95 -43.60 44.24
C THR A 440 5.40 -42.38 44.99
N PHE A 441 4.11 -42.40 45.25
CA PHE A 441 3.46 -41.47 46.16
C PHE A 441 2.29 -42.11 46.88
N GLN A 442 1.89 -41.52 47.99
CA GLN A 442 0.71 -41.94 48.75
C GLN A 442 -0.32 -40.83 48.78
N THR A 443 -1.57 -41.16 48.47
CA THR A 443 -2.71 -40.22 48.58
C THR A 443 -3.06 -39.99 50.06
N LEU A 444 -3.58 -38.79 50.32
CA LEU A 444 -3.99 -38.45 51.68
C LEU A 444 -5.17 -39.29 52.15
N PRO A 445 -5.31 -39.56 53.46
CA PRO A 445 -6.48 -40.18 54.01
C PRO A 445 -7.73 -39.29 53.85
N VAL A 446 -8.89 -39.90 53.83
CA VAL A 446 -10.16 -39.17 53.79
C VAL A 446 -10.28 -38.24 54.99
N GLN A 447 -10.73 -37.03 54.77
CA GLN A 447 -10.94 -36.01 55.79
C GLN A 447 -12.30 -35.30 55.62
N GLU A 448 -12.66 -34.44 56.58
CA GLU A 448 -13.84 -33.59 56.49
C GLU A 448 -13.74 -32.64 55.25
N PRO A 449 -14.88 -32.24 54.67
CA PRO A 449 -14.86 -31.36 53.50
C PRO A 449 -14.30 -29.98 53.80
N SER A 450 -13.78 -29.31 52.81
CA SER A 450 -13.48 -27.87 52.90
C SER A 450 -14.77 -27.03 52.98
N PRO A 451 -14.76 -25.86 53.65
CA PRO A 451 -15.92 -24.96 53.72
C PRO A 451 -16.38 -24.57 52.29
N PRO A 452 -17.70 -24.67 52.00
CA PRO A 452 -18.24 -24.26 50.71
C PRO A 452 -18.16 -22.74 50.53
N THR A 453 -18.00 -22.22 49.32
CA THR A 453 -18.17 -20.78 49.03
C THR A 453 -19.62 -20.50 48.68
N VAL A 454 -20.11 -19.31 49.08
CA VAL A 454 -21.52 -18.94 48.97
C VAL A 454 -21.66 -17.59 48.33
N GLN A 455 -22.59 -17.48 47.38
CA GLN A 455 -23.05 -16.23 46.76
C GLN A 455 -24.57 -16.20 46.81
N GLY A 456 -25.18 -15.02 46.91
CA GLY A 456 -26.61 -14.94 47.01
C GLY A 456 -27.25 -13.89 46.13
N HIS A 457 -28.50 -14.13 45.73
CA HIS A 457 -29.31 -13.21 44.94
C HIS A 457 -30.74 -13.16 45.52
N SER A 458 -31.32 -11.95 45.61
CA SER A 458 -32.74 -11.79 45.96
C SER A 458 -33.61 -12.46 44.89
N GLY A 459 -34.49 -13.35 45.30
CA GLY A 459 -35.48 -13.99 44.45
C GLY A 459 -36.76 -13.16 44.32
N ASN A 460 -37.74 -13.71 43.63
CA ASN A 460 -39.06 -13.10 43.53
C ASN A 460 -39.84 -13.28 44.87
N GLY A 461 -40.34 -12.19 45.42
CA GLY A 461 -41.11 -12.24 46.67
C GLY A 461 -40.22 -12.34 47.92
N LYS A 462 -40.66 -13.14 48.91
CA LYS A 462 -39.97 -13.31 50.19
C LYS A 462 -38.89 -14.40 50.17
N ASN A 463 -38.28 -14.63 49.00
CA ASN A 463 -37.30 -15.68 48.81
C ASN A 463 -35.91 -15.12 48.55
N TYR A 464 -34.89 -15.82 49.02
CA TYR A 464 -33.48 -15.52 48.73
C TYR A 464 -32.77 -16.80 48.27
N LYS A 465 -32.12 -16.74 47.11
CA LYS A 465 -31.40 -17.86 46.53
C LYS A 465 -29.91 -17.76 46.86
N LEU A 466 -29.39 -18.77 47.52
CA LEU A 466 -27.97 -18.97 47.81
C LEU A 466 -27.40 -19.97 46.81
N VAL A 467 -26.39 -19.58 46.07
CA VAL A 467 -25.58 -20.45 45.22
C VAL A 467 -24.40 -20.94 46.03
N VAL A 468 -24.27 -22.25 46.14
CA VAL A 468 -23.25 -22.93 46.95
C VAL A 468 -22.26 -23.56 45.98
N THR A 469 -21.01 -23.09 45.99
CA THR A 469 -19.96 -23.69 45.20
C THR A 469 -19.18 -24.70 46.04
N LYS A 470 -19.19 -25.95 45.58
CA LYS A 470 -18.43 -27.04 46.18
C LYS A 470 -16.94 -26.73 46.15
N GLN A 471 -16.26 -26.95 47.27
CA GLN A 471 -14.81 -26.95 47.39
C GLN A 471 -14.30 -28.41 47.49
N ASP A 472 -13.11 -28.65 48.02
CA ASP A 472 -12.61 -30.01 48.25
C ASP A 472 -13.58 -30.82 49.14
N ASP A 473 -13.93 -32.01 48.67
CA ASP A 473 -14.84 -32.89 49.40
C ASP A 473 -14.15 -33.76 50.46
N GLY A 474 -12.85 -33.57 50.66
CA GLY A 474 -12.04 -34.36 51.59
C GLY A 474 -11.83 -35.81 51.16
N GLY A 475 -12.02 -36.12 49.86
CA GLY A 475 -11.87 -37.47 49.30
C GLY A 475 -13.09 -38.38 49.56
N SER A 476 -14.17 -37.83 50.05
CA SER A 476 -15.46 -38.51 50.19
C SER A 476 -16.59 -37.57 49.73
N PRO A 477 -17.51 -38.03 48.88
CA PRO A 477 -18.57 -37.18 48.35
C PRO A 477 -19.34 -36.43 49.40
N ILE A 478 -19.64 -35.14 49.12
CA ILE A 478 -20.52 -34.36 50.00
C ILE A 478 -21.90 -34.96 49.95
N LEU A 479 -22.42 -35.40 51.11
CA LEU A 479 -23.71 -36.01 51.25
C LEU A 479 -24.81 -34.95 51.32
N LYS A 480 -24.58 -33.89 52.09
CA LYS A 480 -25.53 -32.79 52.29
C LYS A 480 -24.84 -31.48 52.64
N TYR A 481 -25.55 -30.38 52.43
CA TYR A 481 -25.27 -29.09 53.02
C TYR A 481 -26.24 -28.82 54.15
N VAL A 482 -25.73 -28.38 55.32
CA VAL A 482 -26.52 -27.96 56.46
C VAL A 482 -26.41 -26.43 56.54
N LEU A 483 -27.52 -25.78 56.32
CA LEU A 483 -27.64 -24.34 56.36
C LEU A 483 -28.41 -23.93 57.59
N LYS A 484 -27.86 -23.04 58.42
CA LYS A 484 -28.53 -22.39 59.51
C LYS A 484 -28.59 -20.89 59.22
N TYR A 485 -29.73 -20.27 59.45
CA TYR A 485 -29.96 -18.86 59.24
C TYR A 485 -30.86 -18.24 60.31
N ARG A 486 -30.66 -16.96 60.59
CA ARG A 486 -31.51 -16.18 61.53
C ARG A 486 -31.46 -14.69 61.13
N THR A 487 -32.37 -13.89 61.72
CA THR A 487 -32.31 -12.44 61.64
C THR A 487 -31.19 -11.93 62.54
N LYS A 488 -30.36 -11.00 62.01
CA LYS A 488 -29.16 -10.49 62.71
C LYS A 488 -29.51 -9.54 63.84
N ASP A 489 -30.63 -8.82 63.74
CA ASP A 489 -31.04 -7.74 64.64
C ASP A 489 -31.95 -8.23 65.81
N LYS A 490 -32.26 -9.52 65.87
CA LYS A 490 -33.02 -10.15 66.91
C LYS A 490 -32.34 -11.43 67.35
N GLU A 491 -32.26 -11.70 68.67
CA GLU A 491 -31.80 -12.98 69.20
C GLU A 491 -32.85 -14.09 68.97
N GLU A 492 -33.11 -14.43 67.72
CA GLU A 492 -33.98 -15.53 67.30
C GLU A 492 -33.18 -16.83 67.22
N GLU A 493 -33.89 -17.97 67.48
CA GLU A 493 -33.26 -19.28 67.28
C GLU A 493 -32.84 -19.51 65.81
N TRP A 494 -31.77 -20.24 65.63
CA TRP A 494 -31.29 -20.60 64.29
C TRP A 494 -32.27 -21.53 63.56
N MET A 495 -32.88 -21.09 62.50
CA MET A 495 -33.63 -21.92 61.56
C MET A 495 -32.66 -22.78 60.75
N GLN A 496 -33.04 -24.02 60.45
CA GLN A 496 -32.20 -24.97 59.75
C GLN A 496 -32.88 -25.44 58.46
N LYS A 497 -32.07 -25.45 57.36
CA LYS A 497 -32.44 -26.04 56.06
C LYS A 497 -31.35 -27.01 55.62
N ILE A 498 -31.76 -28.20 55.15
CA ILE A 498 -30.83 -29.22 54.65
C ILE A 498 -31.01 -29.35 53.13
N ALA A 499 -29.91 -29.32 52.35
CA ALA A 499 -29.93 -29.61 50.96
C ALA A 499 -29.01 -30.80 50.62
N GLN A 500 -29.36 -31.56 49.57
CA GLN A 500 -28.54 -32.68 49.11
C GLN A 500 -27.21 -32.16 48.59
N GLY A 501 -26.13 -32.92 48.73
CA GLY A 501 -24.79 -32.54 48.34
C GLY A 501 -24.58 -32.35 46.81
N SER A 502 -25.53 -32.81 46.02
CA SER A 502 -25.55 -32.61 44.57
C SER A 502 -26.17 -31.28 44.12
N LYS A 503 -26.82 -30.52 45.03
CA LYS A 503 -27.42 -29.22 44.71
C LYS A 503 -26.41 -28.10 44.82
N ASP A 504 -26.43 -27.25 43.82
CA ASP A 504 -25.59 -26.03 43.70
C ASP A 504 -26.30 -24.77 44.22
N SER A 505 -27.56 -24.87 44.60
CA SER A 505 -28.32 -23.74 45.12
C SER A 505 -29.34 -24.15 46.18
N ILE A 506 -29.56 -23.26 47.16
CA ILE A 506 -30.52 -23.40 48.27
C ILE A 506 -31.39 -22.14 48.28
N ILE A 507 -32.69 -22.32 48.25
CA ILE A 507 -33.64 -21.21 48.32
C ILE A 507 -34.12 -21.10 49.77
N LEU A 508 -33.97 -19.90 50.35
CA LEU A 508 -34.58 -19.55 51.62
C LEU A 508 -35.95 -18.93 51.36
N ASP A 509 -36.99 -19.43 51.94
CA ASP A 509 -38.38 -19.03 51.73
C ASP A 509 -38.92 -18.29 52.95
N GLU A 510 -40.05 -17.59 52.81
CA GLU A 510 -40.79 -16.93 53.86
C GLU A 510 -40.01 -15.89 54.67
N LEU A 511 -39.00 -15.30 54.11
CA LEU A 511 -38.20 -14.29 54.77
C LEU A 511 -38.99 -12.97 54.96
N GLN A 512 -38.64 -12.21 56.00
CA GLN A 512 -39.26 -10.91 56.28
C GLN A 512 -38.59 -9.81 55.39
N TRP A 513 -39.42 -8.88 54.92
CA TRP A 513 -38.92 -7.73 54.15
C TRP A 513 -38.08 -6.81 55.05
N ASP A 514 -37.07 -6.15 54.45
CA ASP A 514 -36.21 -5.15 55.09
C ASP A 514 -35.45 -5.68 56.32
N MET A 515 -35.26 -6.98 56.40
CA MET A 515 -34.52 -7.63 57.49
C MET A 515 -33.15 -8.11 57.02
N ARG A 516 -32.18 -7.98 57.89
CA ARG A 516 -30.83 -8.50 57.71
C ARG A 516 -30.71 -9.90 58.26
N TYR A 517 -30.22 -10.81 57.41
CA TYR A 517 -30.02 -12.21 57.77
C TYR A 517 -28.54 -12.57 57.82
N GLU A 518 -28.17 -13.37 58.80
CA GLU A 518 -26.90 -14.08 58.83
C GLU A 518 -27.14 -15.57 58.58
N VAL A 519 -26.23 -16.15 57.78
CA VAL A 519 -26.31 -17.54 57.33
C VAL A 519 -25.00 -18.24 57.63
N LYS A 520 -25.11 -19.48 58.14
CA LYS A 520 -24.00 -20.39 58.41
C LYS A 520 -24.22 -21.67 57.62
N ILE A 521 -23.27 -21.98 56.68
CA ILE A 521 -23.37 -23.17 55.82
C ILE A 521 -22.19 -24.09 56.08
N THR A 522 -22.47 -25.39 56.23
CA THR A 522 -21.47 -26.45 56.34
C THR A 522 -21.71 -27.50 55.28
N ALA A 523 -20.67 -28.02 54.65
CA ALA A 523 -20.69 -29.21 53.83
C ALA A 523 -20.46 -30.43 54.72
N VAL A 524 -21.13 -31.55 54.44
CA VAL A 524 -21.03 -32.77 55.27
C VAL A 524 -20.74 -33.97 54.38
N ASN A 525 -19.66 -34.67 54.64
CA ASN A 525 -19.35 -35.97 54.06
C ASN A 525 -19.50 -37.10 55.05
N LYS A 526 -18.94 -38.30 54.78
CA LYS A 526 -19.02 -39.47 55.71
C LYS A 526 -18.34 -39.25 57.05
N LEU A 527 -17.32 -38.40 57.12
CA LEU A 527 -16.51 -38.18 58.32
C LEU A 527 -17.11 -37.12 59.23
N GLY A 528 -17.65 -36.09 58.61
CA GLY A 528 -18.19 -35.02 59.42
C GLY A 528 -18.53 -33.76 58.64
N PRO A 529 -18.86 -32.69 59.35
CA PRO A 529 -19.11 -31.38 58.75
C PRO A 529 -17.83 -30.57 58.56
N SER A 530 -17.76 -29.80 57.50
CA SER A 530 -16.72 -28.78 57.30
C SER A 530 -16.78 -27.70 58.38
N GLU A 531 -15.73 -26.91 58.49
CA GLU A 531 -15.83 -25.59 59.10
C GLU A 531 -16.93 -24.78 58.39
N PRO A 532 -17.66 -23.92 59.11
CA PRO A 532 -18.77 -23.17 58.57
C PRO A 532 -18.31 -21.98 57.72
N THR A 533 -18.97 -21.76 56.59
CA THR A 533 -18.93 -20.49 55.88
C THR A 533 -20.04 -19.57 56.34
N PHE A 534 -19.68 -18.31 56.68
CA PHE A 534 -20.65 -17.29 57.07
C PHE A 534 -20.97 -16.40 55.87
N TYR A 535 -22.25 -16.05 55.74
CA TYR A 535 -22.76 -15.18 54.70
C TYR A 535 -23.86 -14.28 55.27
N GLU A 536 -23.89 -13.01 54.89
CA GLU A 536 -24.92 -12.08 55.31
C GLU A 536 -25.60 -11.45 54.10
N PHE A 537 -26.88 -11.19 54.22
CA PHE A 537 -27.68 -10.49 53.21
C PHE A 537 -28.81 -9.69 53.83
N THR A 538 -29.32 -8.70 53.10
CA THR A 538 -30.49 -7.92 53.50
C THR A 538 -31.60 -8.14 52.48
N MET A 539 -32.80 -8.43 52.97
CA MET A 539 -33.98 -8.53 52.12
C MET A 539 -34.40 -7.14 51.64
N PRO A 540 -34.82 -6.99 50.38
CA PRO A 540 -35.31 -5.73 49.86
C PRO A 540 -36.55 -5.24 50.63
N PRO A 541 -36.86 -3.92 50.59
CA PRO A 541 -38.08 -3.41 51.22
C PRO A 541 -39.33 -3.98 50.55
N LYS A 542 -40.44 -4.04 51.33
CA LYS A 542 -41.73 -4.55 50.85
C LYS A 542 -42.16 -3.77 49.60
N PRO A 543 -42.48 -4.43 48.48
CA PRO A 543 -42.99 -3.74 47.29
C PRO A 543 -44.26 -2.96 47.64
N ASN A 544 -44.28 -1.65 47.32
CA ASN A 544 -45.48 -0.85 47.45
C ASN A 544 -46.53 -1.37 46.47
N THR A 545 -47.65 -1.87 47.00
CA THR A 545 -48.84 -2.16 46.20
C THR A 545 -49.41 -0.86 45.70
N ILE A 546 -49.12 -0.50 44.47
CA ILE A 546 -49.83 0.57 43.79
C ILE A 546 -51.25 0.07 43.56
N ALA A 547 -52.20 0.65 44.30
CA ALA A 547 -53.62 0.45 44.08
C ALA A 547 -53.97 0.79 42.63
N LYS A 548 -54.67 -0.11 41.94
CA LYS A 548 -55.25 0.15 40.62
C LYS A 548 -56.29 1.26 40.75
N GLY A 549 -55.91 2.50 40.51
CA GLY A 549 -56.79 3.66 40.33
C GLY A 549 -56.89 3.96 38.84
N SER A 550 -58.11 3.85 38.37
CA SER A 550 -58.67 4.34 37.09
C SER A 550 -57.87 5.27 36.22
N GLY A 551 -57.74 4.87 34.99
CA GLY A 551 -57.78 5.59 33.70
C GLY A 551 -57.28 7.02 33.62
N LEU A 552 -56.08 7.17 33.05
CA LEU A 552 -55.73 8.33 32.22
C LEU A 552 -54.70 7.85 31.19
N LYS A 553 -55.05 8.07 29.92
CA LYS A 553 -54.20 7.77 28.77
C LYS A 553 -52.90 8.60 28.82
N PRO A 554 -51.75 8.05 28.59
CA PRO A 554 -50.54 8.84 28.41
C PRO A 554 -50.47 9.37 26.97
N SER A 555 -50.24 10.68 26.84
CA SER A 555 -49.79 11.34 25.62
C SER A 555 -48.35 10.92 25.27
N PRO A 556 -47.97 10.88 24.00
CA PRO A 556 -46.61 10.47 23.60
C PRO A 556 -45.63 11.60 23.87
N GLN A 557 -44.63 11.34 24.67
CA GLN A 557 -43.43 12.16 24.73
C GLN A 557 -42.29 11.51 23.93
N PRO A 558 -41.39 12.30 23.33
CA PRO A 558 -40.41 11.82 22.38
C PRO A 558 -39.26 11.10 23.09
N LEU A 559 -38.86 9.98 22.50
CA LEU A 559 -37.64 9.26 22.84
C LEU A 559 -36.40 10.13 22.57
N ILE A 560 -35.69 10.51 23.62
CA ILE A 560 -34.30 10.97 23.51
C ILE A 560 -33.42 9.73 23.69
N ALA A 561 -32.92 9.23 22.58
CA ALA A 561 -31.92 8.17 22.59
C ALA A 561 -30.56 8.78 22.93
N HIS A 562 -30.06 8.51 24.11
CA HIS A 562 -28.66 8.71 24.42
C HIS A 562 -27.84 7.53 23.89
N PHE A 563 -27.18 7.77 22.76
CA PHE A 563 -26.10 6.89 22.28
C PHE A 563 -24.82 7.23 23.04
N THR A 564 -24.44 6.36 23.94
CA THR A 564 -23.07 6.33 24.48
C THR A 564 -22.21 5.51 23.54
N PHE A 565 -21.36 6.18 22.76
CA PHE A 565 -20.27 5.55 22.01
C PHE A 565 -19.20 5.09 22.99
N VAL A 566 -19.04 3.79 23.15
CA VAL A 566 -17.85 3.18 23.75
C VAL A 566 -16.85 2.97 22.62
N CYS A 567 -15.79 3.79 22.62
CA CYS A 567 -14.65 3.63 21.73
C CYS A 567 -13.80 2.45 22.23
N ALA A 568 -13.97 1.29 21.61
CA ALA A 568 -13.07 0.16 21.81
C ALA A 568 -11.86 0.32 20.87
N ILE A 569 -10.73 0.72 21.43
CA ILE A 569 -9.44 0.69 20.75
C ILE A 569 -8.95 -0.76 20.73
N GLY A 570 -9.17 -1.43 19.60
CA GLY A 570 -8.60 -2.73 19.33
C GLY A 570 -7.14 -2.59 18.88
N PHE A 571 -6.21 -2.99 19.73
CA PHE A 571 -4.83 -3.25 19.31
C PHE A 571 -4.78 -4.63 18.65
N THR A 572 -4.69 -4.64 17.32
CA THR A 572 -4.27 -5.83 16.58
C THR A 572 -2.75 -5.83 16.50
N TRP A 573 -2.13 -6.76 17.20
CA TRP A 573 -0.77 -7.17 16.94
C TRP A 573 -0.77 -8.11 15.74
N LEU A 574 -0.21 -7.63 14.62
CA LEU A 574 0.24 -8.46 13.52
C LEU A 574 1.63 -8.94 13.87
N LEU A 575 1.76 -10.24 14.08
CA LEU A 575 3.03 -10.95 14.00
C LEU A 575 3.10 -11.60 12.61
N SER A 576 4.07 -11.14 11.84
CA SER A 576 4.57 -11.80 10.63
C SER A 576 5.46 -12.98 11.00
#